data_ccbf7cb92973b3529e469b7776678f79
#
_entry.id   ccbf7cb92973b3529e469b7776678f79
#
_cell.length_a   1.000
_cell.length_b   1.000
_cell.length_c   1.000
_cell.angle_alpha   90.00
_cell.angle_beta   90.00
_cell.angle_gamma   90.00
#
_symmetry.space_group_name_H-M   'P 1'
#
loop_
_entity.id
_entity.type
_entity.pdbx_description
1 polymer ?
#
loop_
_entity_poly.entity_id
_entity_poly.type
_entity_poly.pdbx_seq_one_letter_code
_entity_poly.pdbx_strand_id
1 'polypeptide(L)'
;MEYDKLIVTIGAQTNTFGIPGVRENCNFLKQVDDARRIRTAIVNCFERASLPDLSEEDRINNLTFAVIGAGPTGIEFAAELRDFVEQDGPKYYPNLLKYVRIKVIEASSTILAPFDKSLQDEAIAQMNRQVQVQDQEARSLLPPRFQLVELLLDSSVKEVADKTIYLNDGNSINYGLAVWAAGNGPLPLTLNVIENLGEEQSQHQNIARGRIATDAWMRAEGSQGSILAFGDCSCIMEGPSGPLPATAQVAAQQGEYLAKLLNKEYDMTPTMSVEGVFLPPVPKADMQSSISDGIANFATRTDEYAKPFQFLNLGILAYTGGGSALAQLSPAPNASPIKGTGKVGNALWKSVYLSKQVSWRNRVLVVNDWIKRQLFGRDITRL
;
A
#
# COMPACT_ATOMS: atom_id res chain seq x y z
N MET A 1 -8.56 16.67 -28.28
CA MET A 1 -8.84 15.23 -28.55
C MET A 1 -10.28 15.01 -28.15
N GLU A 2 -11.09 14.53 -29.08
CA GLU A 2 -12.48 14.15 -28.79
C GLU A 2 -12.48 12.69 -28.26
N TYR A 3 -13.34 12.39 -27.30
CA TYR A 3 -13.51 11.07 -26.73
C TYR A 3 -14.97 10.86 -26.28
N ASP A 4 -15.44 9.63 -26.37
CA ASP A 4 -16.79 9.27 -25.91
C ASP A 4 -16.78 9.03 -24.38
N LYS A 5 -15.75 8.38 -23.87
CA LYS A 5 -15.56 8.09 -22.44
C LYS A 5 -14.10 8.26 -22.06
N LEU A 6 -13.86 8.89 -20.91
CA LEU A 6 -12.54 9.01 -20.28
C LEU A 6 -12.48 8.12 -19.04
N ILE A 7 -11.46 7.29 -18.95
CA ILE A 7 -11.22 6.47 -17.75
C ILE A 7 -10.01 7.02 -16.99
N VAL A 8 -10.23 7.43 -15.75
CA VAL A 8 -9.21 8.00 -14.86
C VAL A 8 -8.78 6.97 -13.83
N THR A 9 -7.51 6.50 -13.93
CA THR A 9 -6.94 5.46 -13.05
C THR A 9 -5.52 5.80 -12.61
N ILE A 10 -5.28 7.07 -12.34
CA ILE A 10 -3.94 7.65 -12.12
C ILE A 10 -3.35 7.35 -10.74
N GLY A 11 -4.12 6.70 -9.87
CA GLY A 11 -3.66 6.31 -8.54
C GLY A 11 -3.53 7.49 -7.56
N ALA A 12 -2.62 7.36 -6.61
CA ALA A 12 -2.37 8.35 -5.55
C ALA A 12 -0.86 8.56 -5.37
N GLN A 13 -0.48 9.71 -4.82
CA GLN A 13 0.88 9.99 -4.38
C GLN A 13 1.02 9.85 -2.86
N THR A 14 2.25 9.92 -2.37
CA THR A 14 2.51 9.97 -0.94
C THR A 14 2.06 11.32 -0.38
N ASN A 15 1.37 11.30 0.75
CA ASN A 15 0.97 12.49 1.49
C ASN A 15 2.00 12.82 2.56
N THR A 16 2.56 14.02 2.52
CA THR A 16 3.53 14.50 3.52
C THR A 16 2.85 15.24 4.68
N PHE A 17 1.52 15.39 4.63
CA PHE A 17 0.72 16.16 5.59
C PHE A 17 1.20 17.62 5.78
N GLY A 18 1.95 18.16 4.81
CA GLY A 18 2.52 19.50 4.90
C GLY A 18 3.66 19.64 5.92
N ILE A 19 4.19 18.52 6.42
CA ILE A 19 5.29 18.55 7.41
C ILE A 19 6.56 19.06 6.73
N PRO A 20 7.22 20.10 7.29
CA PRO A 20 8.42 20.68 6.71
C PRO A 20 9.55 19.66 6.56
N GLY A 21 10.27 19.73 5.44
CA GLY A 21 11.46 18.95 5.14
C GLY A 21 11.22 17.48 4.79
N VAL A 22 9.99 16.98 4.81
CA VAL A 22 9.70 15.59 4.44
C VAL A 22 10.01 15.32 2.97
N ARG A 23 9.68 16.25 2.07
CA ARG A 23 9.93 16.08 0.63
C ARG A 23 11.41 16.08 0.28
N GLU A 24 12.18 16.87 1.00
CA GLU A 24 13.61 17.14 0.78
C GLU A 24 14.49 16.05 1.41
N ASN A 25 14.11 15.54 2.57
CA ASN A 25 14.98 14.73 3.43
C ASN A 25 14.54 13.28 3.60
N CYS A 26 13.31 12.91 3.18
CA CYS A 26 12.84 11.52 3.24
C CYS A 26 12.86 10.83 1.88
N ASN A 27 13.09 9.52 1.92
CA ASN A 27 12.83 8.64 0.79
C ASN A 27 11.39 8.14 0.89
N PHE A 28 10.66 8.20 -0.22
CA PHE A 28 9.32 7.63 -0.30
C PHE A 28 9.39 6.17 -0.73
N LEU A 29 8.34 5.39 -0.42
CA LEU A 29 8.24 3.98 -0.81
C LEU A 29 6.86 3.73 -1.43
N LYS A 30 6.69 4.16 -2.66
CA LYS A 30 5.45 3.99 -3.44
C LYS A 30 5.68 3.27 -4.78
N GLN A 31 6.82 3.49 -5.43
CA GLN A 31 7.15 2.97 -6.75
C GLN A 31 8.44 2.14 -6.74
N VAL A 32 8.66 1.36 -7.80
CA VAL A 32 9.86 0.51 -7.93
C VAL A 32 11.16 1.32 -7.84
N ASP A 33 11.19 2.51 -8.43
CA ASP A 33 12.38 3.37 -8.38
C ASP A 33 12.66 3.92 -6.98
N ASP A 34 11.63 4.07 -6.14
CA ASP A 34 11.81 4.39 -4.73
C ASP A 34 12.57 3.26 -4.01
N ALA A 35 12.19 2.01 -4.25
CA ALA A 35 12.86 0.86 -3.65
C ALA A 35 14.34 0.77 -4.08
N ARG A 36 14.66 1.10 -5.34
CA ARG A 36 16.04 1.16 -5.83
C ARG A 36 16.84 2.26 -5.14
N ARG A 37 16.27 3.46 -5.00
CA ARG A 37 16.90 4.57 -4.27
C ARG A 37 17.16 4.23 -2.82
N ILE A 38 16.18 3.66 -2.12
CA ILE A 38 16.30 3.24 -0.72
C ILE A 38 17.38 2.17 -0.57
N ARG A 39 17.42 1.16 -1.43
CA ARG A 39 18.47 0.13 -1.42
C ARG A 39 19.86 0.74 -1.53
N THR A 40 20.06 1.64 -2.49
CA THR A 40 21.34 2.36 -2.66
C THR A 40 21.67 3.20 -1.43
N ALA A 41 20.69 3.89 -0.86
CA ALA A 41 20.88 4.72 0.33
C ALA A 41 21.25 3.88 1.56
N ILE A 42 20.67 2.68 1.75
CA ILE A 42 21.05 1.74 2.82
C ILE A 42 22.51 1.35 2.68
N VAL A 43 22.96 0.90 1.50
CA VAL A 43 24.35 0.54 1.25
C VAL A 43 25.28 1.73 1.52
N ASN A 44 24.90 2.94 1.08
CA ASN A 44 25.69 4.17 1.34
C ASN A 44 25.80 4.47 2.84
N CYS A 45 24.78 4.16 3.66
CA CYS A 45 24.87 4.32 5.11
C CYS A 45 25.91 3.38 5.72
N PHE A 46 25.95 2.11 5.30
CA PHE A 46 26.96 1.14 5.75
C PHE A 46 28.37 1.52 5.29
N GLU A 47 28.54 1.95 4.04
CA GLU A 47 29.83 2.41 3.51
C GLU A 47 30.35 3.62 4.28
N ARG A 48 29.52 4.62 4.54
CA ARG A 48 29.90 5.78 5.38
C ARG A 48 30.29 5.36 6.79
N ALA A 49 29.51 4.46 7.39
CA ALA A 49 29.79 3.96 8.75
C ALA A 49 31.06 3.11 8.82
N SER A 50 31.56 2.59 7.69
CA SER A 50 32.80 1.80 7.58
C SER A 50 34.06 2.67 7.57
N LEU A 51 33.92 3.99 7.37
CA LEU A 51 35.07 4.89 7.32
C LEU A 51 35.86 4.82 8.64
N PRO A 52 37.23 4.86 8.57
CA PRO A 52 38.05 4.94 9.76
C PRO A 52 37.76 6.24 10.54
N ASP A 53 38.17 6.29 11.78
CA ASP A 53 38.12 7.49 12.65
C ASP A 53 36.74 8.06 12.98
N LEU A 54 35.64 7.37 12.62
CA LEU A 54 34.30 7.75 13.06
C LEU A 54 34.10 7.34 14.53
N SER A 55 33.47 8.24 15.29
CA SER A 55 33.00 7.94 16.65
C SER A 55 31.92 6.84 16.64
N GLU A 56 31.69 6.18 17.76
CA GLU A 56 30.58 5.23 17.87
C GLU A 56 29.22 5.91 17.66
N GLU A 57 29.08 7.14 18.13
CA GLU A 57 27.88 7.96 17.95
C GLU A 57 27.63 8.25 16.48
N ASP A 58 28.66 8.64 15.69
CA ASP A 58 28.52 8.89 14.27
C ASP A 58 28.17 7.61 13.51
N ARG A 59 28.71 6.45 13.91
CA ARG A 59 28.33 5.15 13.34
C ARG A 59 26.86 4.83 13.61
N ILE A 60 26.38 5.03 14.85
CA ILE A 60 24.98 4.85 15.21
C ILE A 60 24.10 5.80 14.40
N ASN A 61 24.43 7.09 14.32
CA ASN A 61 23.68 8.08 13.57
C ASN A 61 23.59 7.69 12.07
N ASN A 62 24.71 7.29 11.45
CA ASN A 62 24.73 6.83 10.06
C ASN A 62 23.92 5.53 9.84
N LEU A 63 23.82 4.66 10.83
CA LEU A 63 23.13 3.37 10.76
C LEU A 63 21.78 3.37 11.50
N THR A 64 21.28 4.54 11.84
CA THR A 64 19.89 4.71 12.30
C THR A 64 18.98 4.90 11.09
N PHE A 65 18.10 3.93 10.89
CA PHE A 65 17.09 3.92 9.83
C PHE A 65 15.74 4.29 10.44
N ALA A 66 15.23 5.45 10.10
CA ALA A 66 13.94 5.94 10.57
C ALA A 66 12.85 5.56 9.55
N VAL A 67 11.81 4.87 9.99
CA VAL A 67 10.63 4.51 9.20
C VAL A 67 9.44 5.26 9.76
N ILE A 68 8.88 6.19 9.01
CA ILE A 68 7.76 7.01 9.43
C ILE A 68 6.46 6.43 8.89
N GLY A 69 5.59 5.98 9.79
CA GLY A 69 4.33 5.28 9.52
C GLY A 69 4.44 3.78 9.76
N ALA A 70 3.60 3.25 10.67
CA ALA A 70 3.53 1.83 11.04
C ALA A 70 2.33 1.10 10.42
N GLY A 71 1.86 1.56 9.27
CA GLY A 71 0.96 0.82 8.41
C GLY A 71 1.66 -0.39 7.75
N PRO A 72 0.95 -1.17 6.90
CA PRO A 72 1.53 -2.35 6.25
C PRO A 72 2.86 -2.08 5.55
N THR A 73 2.96 -1.01 4.77
CA THR A 73 4.18 -0.66 4.03
C THR A 73 5.37 -0.40 4.96
N GLY A 74 5.19 0.38 6.04
CA GLY A 74 6.28 0.70 6.96
C GLY A 74 6.73 -0.51 7.77
N ILE A 75 5.79 -1.33 8.25
CA ILE A 75 6.11 -2.56 8.99
C ILE A 75 6.79 -3.60 8.10
N GLU A 76 6.32 -3.81 6.88
CA GLU A 76 6.97 -4.73 5.92
C GLU A 76 8.38 -4.25 5.56
N PHE A 77 8.58 -2.95 5.35
CA PHE A 77 9.90 -2.40 5.09
C PHE A 77 10.84 -2.56 6.29
N ALA A 78 10.40 -2.24 7.51
CA ALA A 78 11.20 -2.43 8.72
C ALA A 78 11.56 -3.91 8.94
N ALA A 79 10.62 -4.82 8.64
CA ALA A 79 10.83 -6.27 8.71
C ALA A 79 11.86 -6.76 7.68
N GLU A 80 11.77 -6.32 6.43
CA GLU A 80 12.75 -6.67 5.38
C GLU A 80 14.13 -6.07 5.66
N LEU A 81 14.20 -4.86 6.20
CA LEU A 81 15.46 -4.25 6.60
C LEU A 81 16.11 -5.02 7.77
N ARG A 82 15.30 -5.44 8.76
CA ARG A 82 15.77 -6.31 9.83
C ARG A 82 16.31 -7.63 9.29
N ASP A 83 15.58 -8.27 8.37
CA ASP A 83 16.01 -9.51 7.75
C ASP A 83 17.31 -9.36 6.96
N PHE A 84 17.50 -8.23 6.29
CA PHE A 84 18.76 -7.89 5.64
C PHE A 84 19.92 -7.82 6.67
N VAL A 85 19.71 -7.10 7.77
CA VAL A 85 20.72 -6.96 8.82
C VAL A 85 21.06 -8.31 9.48
N GLU A 86 20.04 -9.18 9.71
CA GLU A 86 20.23 -10.48 10.36
C GLU A 86 20.83 -11.54 9.44
N GLN A 87 20.49 -11.54 8.15
CA GLN A 87 20.83 -12.61 7.19
C GLN A 87 22.06 -12.27 6.33
N ASP A 88 22.12 -11.05 5.83
CA ASP A 88 23.17 -10.61 4.89
C ASP A 88 24.22 -9.73 5.57
N GLY A 89 23.83 -8.97 6.59
CA GLY A 89 24.73 -8.10 7.35
C GLY A 89 25.98 -8.81 7.92
N PRO A 90 25.87 -10.02 8.48
CA PRO A 90 27.04 -10.78 8.97
C PRO A 90 28.10 -11.04 7.91
N LYS A 91 27.68 -11.24 6.68
CA LYS A 91 28.58 -11.52 5.55
C LYS A 91 29.33 -10.26 5.08
N TYR A 92 28.66 -9.11 5.05
CA TYR A 92 29.20 -7.91 4.41
C TYR A 92 29.72 -6.87 5.40
N TYR A 93 29.08 -6.75 6.58
CA TYR A 93 29.35 -5.69 7.56
C TYR A 93 29.33 -6.19 9.02
N PRO A 94 30.03 -7.31 9.36
CA PRO A 94 29.92 -7.95 10.68
C PRO A 94 30.19 -6.99 11.84
N ASN A 95 31.20 -6.13 11.72
CA ASN A 95 31.62 -5.18 12.76
C ASN A 95 30.67 -4.00 12.96
N LEU A 96 29.75 -3.76 12.01
CA LEU A 96 28.83 -2.61 12.05
C LEU A 96 27.46 -2.97 12.61
N LEU A 97 27.10 -4.23 12.71
CA LEU A 97 25.76 -4.66 13.10
C LEU A 97 25.32 -4.11 14.47
N LYS A 98 26.25 -4.01 15.42
CA LYS A 98 25.99 -3.49 16.78
C LYS A 98 25.56 -2.02 16.81
N TYR A 99 25.84 -1.26 15.74
CA TYR A 99 25.48 0.16 15.62
C TYR A 99 24.14 0.38 14.90
N VAL A 100 23.59 -0.64 14.25
CA VAL A 100 22.34 -0.51 13.48
C VAL A 100 21.16 -0.31 14.42
N ARG A 101 20.30 0.65 14.10
CA ARG A 101 19.01 0.93 14.75
C ARG A 101 17.94 1.10 13.68
N ILE A 102 16.79 0.48 13.87
CA ILE A 102 15.60 0.69 13.04
C ILE A 102 14.54 1.29 13.94
N LYS A 103 14.19 2.55 13.73
CA LYS A 103 13.19 3.27 14.51
C LYS A 103 11.92 3.44 13.70
N VAL A 104 10.83 2.81 14.13
CA VAL A 104 9.53 2.95 13.49
C VAL A 104 8.73 3.98 14.27
N ILE A 105 8.42 5.11 13.64
CA ILE A 105 7.75 6.26 14.24
C ILE A 105 6.29 6.25 13.79
N GLU A 106 5.35 6.20 14.73
CA GLU A 106 3.92 6.12 14.48
C GLU A 106 3.16 7.09 15.38
N ALA A 107 2.29 7.88 14.75
CA ALA A 107 1.49 8.88 15.47
C ALA A 107 0.37 8.26 16.32
N SER A 108 -0.07 7.05 15.96
CA SER A 108 -1.09 6.32 16.72
C SER A 108 -0.48 5.42 17.80
N SER A 109 -1.32 4.94 18.71
CA SER A 109 -0.93 4.03 19.80
C SER A 109 -0.73 2.58 19.37
N THR A 110 -0.88 2.26 18.06
CA THR A 110 -0.75 0.89 17.56
C THR A 110 -0.17 0.85 16.14
N ILE A 111 0.34 -0.32 15.77
CA ILE A 111 0.79 -0.60 14.40
C ILE A 111 -0.26 -1.40 13.66
N LEU A 112 -0.23 -1.40 12.32
CA LEU A 112 -1.11 -2.21 11.47
C LEU A 112 -2.60 -2.03 11.83
N ALA A 113 -3.06 -0.79 12.02
CA ALA A 113 -4.42 -0.45 12.46
C ALA A 113 -5.57 -1.20 11.76
N PRO A 114 -5.50 -1.60 10.46
CA PRO A 114 -6.55 -2.40 9.81
C PRO A 114 -6.67 -3.85 10.29
N PHE A 115 -5.68 -4.37 11.03
CA PHE A 115 -5.71 -5.73 11.53
C PHE A 115 -6.40 -5.82 12.90
N ASP A 116 -6.92 -7.01 13.21
CA ASP A 116 -7.44 -7.30 14.55
C ASP A 116 -6.36 -7.13 15.63
N LYS A 117 -6.79 -6.72 16.83
CA LYS A 117 -5.90 -6.46 17.97
C LYS A 117 -4.94 -7.62 18.26
N SER A 118 -5.39 -8.86 18.21
CA SER A 118 -4.53 -10.03 18.44
C SER A 118 -3.38 -10.15 17.42
N LEU A 119 -3.61 -9.74 16.17
CA LEU A 119 -2.57 -9.74 15.13
C LEU A 119 -1.66 -8.51 15.24
N GLN A 120 -2.18 -7.38 15.69
CA GLN A 120 -1.36 -6.20 16.04
C GLN A 120 -0.38 -6.53 17.17
N ASP A 121 -0.87 -7.20 18.23
CA ASP A 121 -0.04 -7.61 19.38
C ASP A 121 1.05 -8.61 18.95
N GLU A 122 0.72 -9.56 18.07
CA GLU A 122 1.70 -10.48 17.48
C GLU A 122 2.75 -9.72 16.63
N ALA A 123 2.31 -8.73 15.84
CA ALA A 123 3.24 -7.90 15.07
C ALA A 123 4.20 -7.12 15.97
N ILE A 124 3.70 -6.53 17.05
CA ILE A 124 4.50 -5.81 18.05
C ILE A 124 5.53 -6.78 18.67
N ALA A 125 5.10 -7.97 19.06
CA ALA A 125 6.00 -8.99 19.61
C ALA A 125 7.09 -9.39 18.61
N GLN A 126 6.74 -9.56 17.33
CA GLN A 126 7.69 -9.87 16.26
C GLN A 126 8.66 -8.71 15.99
N MET A 127 8.20 -7.46 16.00
CA MET A 127 9.07 -6.30 15.84
C MET A 127 10.05 -6.15 17.02
N ASN A 128 9.59 -6.38 18.24
CA ASN A 128 10.35 -6.25 19.46
C ASN A 128 11.26 -7.46 19.80
N ARG A 129 11.24 -8.52 18.98
CA ARG A 129 12.08 -9.69 19.24
C ARG A 129 13.57 -9.34 19.17
N GLN A 130 14.36 -10.07 19.92
CA GLN A 130 15.82 -9.96 19.84
C GLN A 130 16.35 -10.35 18.46
N VAL A 131 17.47 -9.75 18.11
CA VAL A 131 18.17 -10.05 16.85
C VAL A 131 18.57 -11.50 16.77
N GLN A 132 18.40 -12.11 15.58
CA GLN A 132 18.71 -13.51 15.30
C GLN A 132 19.77 -13.60 14.20
N VAL A 133 21.05 -13.59 14.59
CA VAL A 133 22.17 -13.80 13.68
C VAL A 133 22.62 -15.24 13.82
N GLN A 134 22.65 -16.00 12.71
CA GLN A 134 23.06 -17.40 12.69
C GLN A 134 24.58 -17.56 12.72
N ASP A 135 25.31 -16.62 12.14
CA ASP A 135 26.78 -16.60 12.17
C ASP A 135 27.28 -16.38 13.60
N GLN A 136 28.03 -17.35 14.14
CA GLN A 136 28.49 -17.31 15.52
C GLN A 136 29.50 -16.20 15.78
N GLU A 137 30.37 -15.90 14.82
CA GLU A 137 31.37 -14.85 14.94
C GLU A 137 30.71 -13.50 15.00
N ALA A 138 29.86 -13.19 14.02
CA ALA A 138 29.08 -11.94 14.00
C ALA A 138 28.15 -11.82 15.22
N ARG A 139 27.58 -12.93 15.68
CA ARG A 139 26.74 -12.95 16.91
C ARG A 139 27.52 -12.55 18.15
N SER A 140 28.77 -12.97 18.26
CA SER A 140 29.63 -12.65 19.40
C SER A 140 29.96 -11.14 19.51
N LEU A 141 29.87 -10.42 18.39
CA LEU A 141 30.09 -8.98 18.34
C LEU A 141 28.87 -8.14 18.78
N LEU A 142 27.71 -8.80 18.94
CA LEU A 142 26.48 -8.11 19.35
C LEU A 142 26.31 -8.13 20.86
N PRO A 143 25.78 -7.05 21.46
CA PRO A 143 25.43 -7.02 22.87
C PRO A 143 24.44 -8.15 23.24
N PRO A 144 24.50 -8.69 24.46
CA PRO A 144 23.44 -9.54 24.98
C PRO A 144 22.09 -8.83 24.90
N ARG A 145 21.05 -9.56 24.46
CA ARG A 145 19.69 -9.00 24.31
C ARG A 145 19.59 -7.77 23.38
N PHE A 146 20.39 -7.77 22.29
CA PHE A 146 20.35 -6.69 21.31
C PHE A 146 19.01 -6.66 20.57
N GLN A 147 18.34 -5.53 20.66
CA GLN A 147 17.10 -5.24 19.94
C GLN A 147 17.40 -4.29 18.78
N LEU A 148 17.03 -4.69 17.57
CA LEU A 148 17.33 -3.95 16.36
C LEU A 148 16.24 -2.95 16.00
N VAL A 149 14.97 -3.31 16.26
CA VAL A 149 13.81 -2.49 15.94
C VAL A 149 13.26 -1.86 17.22
N GLU A 150 13.01 -0.57 17.18
CA GLU A 150 12.37 0.22 18.23
C GLU A 150 11.07 0.83 17.69
N LEU A 151 9.95 0.53 18.33
CA LEU A 151 8.64 1.11 17.99
C LEU A 151 8.41 2.36 18.85
N LEU A 152 8.31 3.52 18.20
CA LEU A 152 7.98 4.80 18.81
C LEU A 152 6.51 5.11 18.47
N LEU A 153 5.61 4.64 19.32
CA LEU A 153 4.17 4.86 19.20
C LEU A 153 3.79 6.18 19.88
N ASP A 154 2.59 6.70 19.59
CA ASP A 154 2.11 8.00 20.06
C ASP A 154 3.11 9.13 19.75
N SER A 155 3.91 8.95 18.69
CA SER A 155 5.02 9.82 18.32
C SER A 155 4.78 10.38 16.92
N SER A 156 4.45 11.67 16.85
CA SER A 156 4.22 12.34 15.58
C SER A 156 5.40 13.22 15.18
N VAL A 157 5.75 13.19 13.90
CA VAL A 157 6.83 14.00 13.33
C VAL A 157 6.35 15.44 13.17
N LYS A 158 7.16 16.37 13.65
CA LYS A 158 6.96 17.82 13.54
C LYS A 158 7.67 18.40 12.32
N GLU A 159 8.91 17.97 12.11
CA GLU A 159 9.81 18.45 11.05
C GLU A 159 10.88 17.39 10.76
N VAL A 160 11.34 17.34 9.51
CA VAL A 160 12.49 16.51 9.12
C VAL A 160 13.58 17.43 8.56
N ALA A 161 14.60 17.70 9.35
CA ALA A 161 15.79 18.42 8.91
C ALA A 161 16.82 17.45 8.30
N ASP A 162 17.90 17.98 7.71
CA ASP A 162 19.01 17.13 7.28
C ASP A 162 19.58 16.38 8.50
N LYS A 163 19.55 15.06 8.43
CA LYS A 163 20.05 14.13 9.45
C LYS A 163 19.32 14.15 10.81
N THR A 164 18.26 14.90 10.99
CA THR A 164 17.53 14.95 12.27
C THR A 164 16.02 15.04 12.05
N ILE A 165 15.27 14.19 12.73
CA ILE A 165 13.80 14.24 12.81
C ILE A 165 13.41 14.84 14.15
N TYR A 166 12.58 15.87 14.13
CA TYR A 166 12.00 16.48 15.34
C TYR A 166 10.58 15.95 15.55
N LEU A 167 10.28 15.53 16.77
CA LEU A 167 8.98 15.03 17.17
C LEU A 167 8.18 16.13 17.90
N ASN A 168 6.85 15.96 17.94
CA ASN A 168 5.98 16.93 18.60
C ASN A 168 6.11 16.94 20.13
N ASP A 169 6.64 15.88 20.72
CA ASP A 169 6.94 15.79 22.17
C ASP A 169 8.24 16.52 22.59
N GLY A 170 8.95 17.12 21.63
CA GLY A 170 10.21 17.83 21.84
C GLY A 170 11.46 16.94 21.69
N ASN A 171 11.31 15.65 21.52
CA ASN A 171 12.43 14.75 21.26
C ASN A 171 12.95 14.89 19.81
N SER A 172 14.19 14.45 19.59
CA SER A 172 14.79 14.39 18.25
C SER A 172 15.50 13.06 18.01
N ILE A 173 15.60 12.68 16.75
CA ILE A 173 16.20 11.43 16.30
C ILE A 173 17.18 11.75 15.18
N ASN A 174 18.47 11.51 15.41
CA ASN A 174 19.46 11.53 14.34
C ASN A 174 19.32 10.29 13.47
N TYR A 175 19.48 10.42 12.15
CA TYR A 175 19.29 9.32 11.21
C TYR A 175 20.29 9.34 10.06
N GLY A 176 20.62 8.16 9.56
CA GLY A 176 21.36 7.97 8.30
C GLY A 176 20.44 7.94 7.08
N LEU A 177 19.25 7.37 7.25
CA LEU A 177 18.20 7.27 6.23
C LEU A 177 16.82 7.38 6.86
N ALA A 178 15.98 8.25 6.31
CA ALA A 178 14.56 8.34 6.65
C ALA A 178 13.69 7.84 5.49
N VAL A 179 12.75 6.94 5.79
CA VAL A 179 11.78 6.40 4.84
C VAL A 179 10.37 6.80 5.28
N TRP A 180 9.68 7.53 4.43
CA TRP A 180 8.31 7.96 4.65
C TRP A 180 7.34 6.96 4.06
N ALA A 181 6.66 6.20 4.91
CA ALA A 181 5.67 5.18 4.57
C ALA A 181 4.25 5.56 5.03
N ALA A 182 4.02 6.83 5.38
CA ALA A 182 2.75 7.33 5.91
C ALA A 182 1.92 8.03 4.83
N GLY A 183 0.62 7.71 4.81
CA GLY A 183 -0.39 8.44 4.06
C GLY A 183 -0.36 8.31 2.55
N ASN A 184 -1.56 8.29 1.97
CA ASN A 184 -1.81 8.50 0.55
C ASN A 184 -2.52 9.84 0.35
N GLY A 185 -2.24 10.54 -0.73
CA GLY A 185 -2.87 11.79 -1.08
C GLY A 185 -3.17 11.88 -2.58
N PRO A 186 -4.02 12.81 -2.99
CA PRO A 186 -4.38 13.01 -4.39
C PRO A 186 -3.19 13.53 -5.20
N LEU A 187 -3.12 13.15 -6.46
CA LEU A 187 -2.27 13.80 -7.44
C LEU A 187 -2.83 15.20 -7.80
N PRO A 188 -1.99 16.15 -8.23
CA PRO A 188 -2.47 17.45 -8.70
C PRO A 188 -3.52 17.33 -9.80
N LEU A 189 -3.35 16.37 -10.73
CA LEU A 189 -4.32 16.11 -11.78
C LEU A 189 -5.67 15.62 -11.21
N THR A 190 -5.67 14.84 -10.14
CA THR A 190 -6.91 14.41 -9.46
C THR A 190 -7.68 15.63 -8.93
N LEU A 191 -6.96 16.57 -8.30
CA LEU A 191 -7.56 17.81 -7.79
C LEU A 191 -8.11 18.67 -8.92
N ASN A 192 -7.38 18.78 -10.03
CA ASN A 192 -7.87 19.52 -11.21
C ASN A 192 -9.14 18.89 -11.80
N VAL A 193 -9.22 17.56 -11.84
CA VAL A 193 -10.46 16.88 -12.29
C VAL A 193 -11.62 17.20 -11.36
N ILE A 194 -11.41 17.15 -10.04
CA ILE A 194 -12.42 17.48 -9.03
C ILE A 194 -12.90 18.92 -9.21
N GLU A 195 -11.98 19.87 -9.34
CA GLU A 195 -12.29 21.30 -9.53
C GLU A 195 -13.09 21.53 -10.81
N ASN A 196 -12.71 20.91 -11.93
CA ASN A 196 -13.39 21.06 -13.22
C ASN A 196 -14.80 20.42 -13.26
N LEU A 197 -15.05 19.39 -12.44
CA LEU A 197 -16.37 18.77 -12.31
C LEU A 197 -17.32 19.54 -11.37
N GLY A 198 -16.79 20.46 -10.56
CA GLY A 198 -17.55 21.47 -9.86
C GLY A 198 -18.21 21.02 -8.56
N GLU A 199 -19.45 21.49 -8.35
CA GLU A 199 -20.13 21.40 -7.05
C GLU A 199 -20.46 19.97 -6.65
N GLU A 200 -20.85 19.11 -7.58
CA GLU A 200 -21.15 17.69 -7.34
C GLU A 200 -19.95 16.93 -6.73
N GLN A 201 -18.72 17.30 -7.11
CA GLN A 201 -17.53 16.76 -6.48
C GLN A 201 -17.26 17.37 -5.11
N SER A 202 -17.44 18.69 -4.99
CA SER A 202 -17.09 19.46 -3.79
C SER A 202 -17.89 19.02 -2.57
N GLN A 203 -19.17 18.71 -2.73
CA GLN A 203 -20.05 18.25 -1.63
C GLN A 203 -19.63 16.91 -1.01
N HIS A 204 -18.86 16.10 -1.73
CA HIS A 204 -18.41 14.78 -1.27
C HIS A 204 -16.99 14.79 -0.65
N GLN A 205 -16.26 15.91 -0.68
CA GLN A 205 -14.85 15.93 -0.30
C GLN A 205 -14.58 15.73 1.20
N ASN A 206 -15.56 15.91 2.06
CA ASN A 206 -15.49 15.53 3.49
C ASN A 206 -15.22 14.00 3.67
N ILE A 207 -15.73 13.16 2.75
CA ILE A 207 -15.55 11.69 2.75
C ILE A 207 -14.47 11.29 1.74
N ALA A 208 -14.53 11.81 0.53
CA ALA A 208 -13.63 11.44 -0.57
C ALA A 208 -12.17 11.89 -0.32
N ARG A 209 -11.95 12.96 0.45
CA ARG A 209 -10.63 13.43 0.89
C ARG A 209 -9.63 13.62 -0.25
N GLY A 210 -10.02 14.37 -1.28
CA GLY A 210 -9.22 14.66 -2.46
C GLY A 210 -9.25 13.55 -3.52
N ARG A 211 -10.10 12.53 -3.39
CA ARG A 211 -10.37 11.53 -4.42
C ARG A 211 -11.59 11.95 -5.25
N ILE A 212 -11.65 11.50 -6.50
CA ILE A 212 -12.80 11.72 -7.37
C ILE A 212 -13.99 10.94 -6.80
N ALA A 213 -15.06 11.65 -6.43
CA ALA A 213 -16.29 11.03 -5.97
C ALA A 213 -16.99 10.33 -7.15
N THR A 214 -17.44 9.10 -6.96
CA THR A 214 -18.11 8.29 -7.97
C THR A 214 -19.33 7.60 -7.39
N ASP A 215 -20.27 7.29 -8.26
CA ASP A 215 -21.34 6.36 -7.93
C ASP A 215 -20.89 4.89 -7.88
N ALA A 216 -21.84 3.99 -7.65
CA ALA A 216 -21.58 2.56 -7.56
C ALA A 216 -21.16 1.89 -8.88
N TRP A 217 -21.25 2.57 -10.00
CA TRP A 217 -20.83 2.14 -11.34
C TRP A 217 -19.57 2.85 -11.82
N MET A 218 -18.88 3.58 -10.92
CA MET A 218 -17.64 4.32 -11.15
C MET A 218 -17.78 5.52 -12.09
N ARG A 219 -19.01 6.04 -12.29
CA ARG A 219 -19.23 7.30 -12.98
C ARG A 219 -18.85 8.43 -12.04
N ALA A 220 -17.97 9.33 -12.48
CA ALA A 220 -17.58 10.50 -11.68
C ALA A 220 -18.77 11.46 -11.55
N GLU A 221 -19.09 11.87 -10.33
CA GLU A 221 -20.13 12.84 -10.06
C GLU A 221 -19.86 14.14 -10.83
N GLY A 222 -20.90 14.71 -11.44
CA GLY A 222 -20.81 15.92 -12.28
C GLY A 222 -20.37 15.68 -13.73
N SER A 223 -19.94 14.47 -14.10
CA SER A 223 -19.42 14.18 -15.45
C SER A 223 -20.48 13.77 -16.47
N GLN A 224 -21.73 13.63 -16.09
CA GLN A 224 -22.79 13.07 -16.92
C GLN A 224 -22.40 11.71 -17.56
N GLY A 225 -21.62 10.90 -16.81
CA GLY A 225 -21.15 9.60 -17.25
C GLY A 225 -20.08 9.61 -18.34
N SER A 226 -19.54 10.76 -18.72
CA SER A 226 -18.45 10.88 -19.68
C SER A 226 -17.08 10.53 -19.05
N ILE A 227 -16.96 10.65 -17.73
CA ILE A 227 -15.75 10.31 -16.98
C ILE A 227 -16.05 9.19 -16.01
N LEU A 228 -15.23 8.14 -16.08
CA LEU A 228 -15.23 6.98 -15.18
C LEU A 228 -13.93 6.99 -14.36
N ALA A 229 -14.01 6.79 -13.06
CA ALA A 229 -12.81 6.80 -12.21
C ALA A 229 -12.81 5.63 -11.24
N PHE A 230 -11.63 4.95 -11.09
CA PHE A 230 -11.48 3.86 -10.14
C PHE A 230 -10.05 3.75 -9.59
N GLY A 231 -9.87 2.91 -8.56
CA GLY A 231 -8.60 2.73 -7.85
C GLY A 231 -8.33 3.84 -6.84
N ASP A 232 -7.05 4.06 -6.52
CA ASP A 232 -6.64 4.95 -5.42
C ASP A 232 -7.06 6.42 -5.64
N CYS A 233 -7.28 6.85 -6.89
CA CYS A 233 -7.69 8.22 -7.22
C CYS A 233 -9.19 8.47 -7.04
N SER A 234 -10.01 7.46 -6.78
CA SER A 234 -11.48 7.58 -6.67
C SER A 234 -12.03 7.10 -5.35
N CYS A 235 -13.28 7.48 -5.08
CA CYS A 235 -14.03 7.06 -3.90
C CYS A 235 -15.49 6.85 -4.30
N ILE A 236 -16.00 5.62 -4.16
CA ILE A 236 -17.43 5.34 -4.33
C ILE A 236 -18.15 5.93 -3.12
N MET A 237 -19.14 6.78 -3.41
CA MET A 237 -19.90 7.50 -2.38
C MET A 237 -21.14 6.76 -1.95
N GLU A 238 -21.76 6.02 -2.88
CA GLU A 238 -23.03 5.32 -2.68
C GLU A 238 -22.95 3.86 -3.09
N GLY A 239 -23.91 3.06 -2.64
CA GLY A 239 -24.02 1.65 -3.00
C GLY A 239 -23.61 0.68 -1.90
N PRO A 240 -23.67 -0.63 -2.17
CA PRO A 240 -23.52 -1.67 -1.14
C PRO A 240 -22.11 -1.75 -0.52
N SER A 241 -21.11 -1.23 -1.20
CA SER A 241 -19.73 -1.24 -0.71
C SER A 241 -19.30 0.06 -0.02
N GLY A 242 -20.02 1.17 -0.23
CA GLY A 242 -19.67 2.47 0.34
C GLY A 242 -18.24 2.92 0.02
N PRO A 243 -17.70 3.87 0.78
CA PRO A 243 -16.32 4.31 0.66
C PRO A 243 -15.33 3.18 0.97
N LEU A 244 -14.48 2.86 -0.01
CA LEU A 244 -13.48 1.80 0.09
C LEU A 244 -12.07 2.36 0.31
N PRO A 245 -11.18 1.58 0.96
CA PRO A 245 -9.78 1.97 1.09
C PRO A 245 -9.06 1.93 -0.26
N ALA A 246 -8.07 2.82 -0.43
CA ALA A 246 -7.20 2.86 -1.61
C ALA A 246 -6.20 1.67 -1.56
N THR A 247 -6.59 0.53 -2.10
CA THR A 247 -5.78 -0.69 -2.14
C THR A 247 -5.79 -1.33 -3.52
N ALA A 248 -4.71 -2.06 -3.85
CA ALA A 248 -4.61 -2.80 -5.11
C ALA A 248 -5.74 -3.84 -5.27
N GLN A 249 -6.25 -4.42 -4.18
CA GLN A 249 -7.35 -5.37 -4.22
C GLN A 249 -8.67 -4.71 -4.68
N VAL A 250 -8.94 -3.51 -4.17
CA VAL A 250 -10.11 -2.71 -4.59
C VAL A 250 -9.95 -2.30 -6.05
N ALA A 251 -8.81 -1.71 -6.42
CA ALA A 251 -8.55 -1.24 -7.78
C ALA A 251 -8.67 -2.36 -8.84
N ALA A 252 -8.14 -3.56 -8.54
CA ALA A 252 -8.22 -4.70 -9.44
C ALA A 252 -9.68 -5.15 -9.67
N GLN A 253 -10.48 -5.28 -8.62
CA GLN A 253 -11.89 -5.68 -8.74
C GLN A 253 -12.74 -4.62 -9.45
N GLN A 254 -12.45 -3.34 -9.18
CA GLN A 254 -13.11 -2.22 -9.89
C GLN A 254 -12.79 -2.23 -11.39
N GLY A 255 -11.51 -2.46 -11.74
CA GLY A 255 -11.10 -2.54 -13.15
C GLY A 255 -11.75 -3.71 -13.88
N GLU A 256 -11.79 -4.90 -13.27
CA GLU A 256 -12.48 -6.08 -13.83
C GLU A 256 -13.98 -5.85 -14.00
N TYR A 257 -14.60 -5.22 -13.02
CA TYR A 257 -16.02 -4.88 -13.06
C TYR A 257 -16.34 -3.89 -14.20
N LEU A 258 -15.59 -2.80 -14.28
CA LEU A 258 -15.81 -1.78 -15.32
C LEU A 258 -15.56 -2.35 -16.72
N ALA A 259 -14.51 -3.16 -16.88
CA ALA A 259 -14.26 -3.83 -18.17
C ALA A 259 -15.44 -4.72 -18.59
N LYS A 260 -16.09 -5.44 -17.65
CA LYS A 260 -17.28 -6.26 -17.94
C LYS A 260 -18.46 -5.41 -18.38
N LEU A 261 -18.68 -4.23 -17.76
CA LEU A 261 -19.76 -3.32 -18.18
C LEU A 261 -19.53 -2.79 -19.58
N LEU A 262 -18.31 -2.32 -19.86
CA LEU A 262 -17.97 -1.76 -21.17
C LEU A 262 -18.00 -2.84 -22.29
N ASN A 263 -17.50 -4.04 -22.02
CA ASN A 263 -17.54 -5.16 -22.99
C ASN A 263 -18.96 -5.66 -23.29
N LYS A 264 -19.90 -5.45 -22.36
CA LYS A 264 -21.33 -5.75 -22.55
C LYS A 264 -22.12 -4.55 -23.09
N GLU A 265 -21.41 -3.50 -23.49
CA GLU A 265 -21.98 -2.29 -24.08
C GLU A 265 -23.09 -1.62 -23.24
N TYR A 266 -22.93 -1.61 -21.90
CA TYR A 266 -23.82 -0.85 -21.04
C TYR A 266 -23.69 0.64 -21.33
N ASP A 267 -24.84 1.34 -21.40
CA ASP A 267 -24.86 2.79 -21.49
C ASP A 267 -24.52 3.41 -20.12
N MET A 268 -23.38 4.03 -20.05
CA MET A 268 -22.88 4.68 -18.83
C MET A 268 -23.44 6.11 -18.66
N THR A 269 -24.29 6.58 -19.56
CA THR A 269 -24.92 7.90 -19.41
C THR A 269 -25.96 7.83 -18.30
N PRO A 270 -25.87 8.69 -17.25
CA PRO A 270 -26.82 8.65 -16.16
C PRO A 270 -28.20 9.11 -16.65
N THR A 271 -29.22 8.33 -16.37
CA THR A 271 -30.61 8.65 -16.55
C THR A 271 -31.21 8.93 -15.19
N MET A 272 -31.95 10.04 -15.02
CA MET A 272 -32.62 10.31 -13.76
C MET A 272 -34.02 9.69 -13.77
N SER A 273 -34.42 9.10 -12.66
CA SER A 273 -35.80 8.71 -12.41
C SER A 273 -36.68 9.94 -12.19
N VAL A 274 -38.00 9.74 -12.23
CA VAL A 274 -38.99 10.81 -11.91
C VAL A 274 -38.79 11.36 -10.49
N GLU A 275 -38.19 10.57 -9.61
CA GLU A 275 -37.89 10.91 -8.21
C GLU A 275 -36.50 11.58 -8.03
N GLY A 276 -35.77 11.83 -9.12
CA GLY A 276 -34.47 12.49 -9.06
C GLY A 276 -33.29 11.56 -8.69
N VAL A 277 -33.48 10.25 -8.72
CA VAL A 277 -32.43 9.26 -8.45
C VAL A 277 -31.77 8.84 -9.76
N PHE A 278 -30.43 8.77 -9.79
CA PHE A 278 -29.70 8.24 -10.93
C PHE A 278 -29.95 6.75 -11.10
N LEU A 279 -30.42 6.38 -12.29
CA LEU A 279 -30.67 4.97 -12.62
C LEU A 279 -29.36 4.23 -12.93
N PRO A 280 -29.34 2.90 -12.65
CA PRO A 280 -28.26 2.04 -13.09
C PRO A 280 -28.05 2.06 -14.60
N PRO A 281 -26.83 1.80 -15.09
CA PRO A 281 -26.58 1.61 -16.53
C PRO A 281 -27.44 0.50 -17.12
N VAL A 282 -27.92 0.72 -18.33
CA VAL A 282 -28.69 -0.27 -19.11
C VAL A 282 -27.87 -0.75 -20.31
N PRO A 283 -28.06 -1.98 -20.81
CA PRO A 283 -27.45 -2.42 -22.06
C PRO A 283 -27.91 -1.51 -23.21
N LYS A 284 -27.01 -1.11 -24.09
CA LYS A 284 -27.37 -0.43 -25.32
C LYS A 284 -28.29 -1.36 -26.11
N ALA A 285 -29.45 -0.86 -26.50
CA ALA A 285 -30.36 -1.61 -27.35
C ALA A 285 -29.69 -1.84 -28.69
N ASP A 286 -29.55 -3.08 -29.10
CA ASP A 286 -29.13 -3.43 -30.46
C ASP A 286 -30.16 -2.85 -31.44
N MET A 287 -29.79 -1.83 -32.22
CA MET A 287 -30.65 -1.23 -33.24
C MET A 287 -30.92 -2.19 -34.42
N GLN A 288 -30.45 -3.43 -34.37
CA GLN A 288 -30.60 -4.46 -35.40
C GLN A 288 -31.35 -5.71 -34.96
N SER A 289 -31.86 -5.79 -33.74
CA SER A 289 -32.70 -6.95 -33.39
C SER A 289 -34.02 -6.91 -34.15
N SER A 290 -34.30 -7.96 -34.91
CA SER A 290 -35.57 -8.13 -35.60
C SER A 290 -36.75 -8.15 -34.62
N ILE A 291 -37.96 -7.80 -35.03
CA ILE A 291 -39.16 -7.79 -34.19
C ILE A 291 -39.38 -9.13 -33.46
N SER A 292 -38.92 -10.25 -34.04
CA SER A 292 -38.95 -11.60 -33.46
C SER A 292 -38.03 -11.71 -32.22
N ASP A 293 -36.86 -11.05 -32.22
CA ASP A 293 -35.92 -11.07 -31.09
C ASP A 293 -36.42 -10.14 -29.98
N GLY A 294 -37.14 -9.11 -30.31
CA GLY A 294 -37.78 -8.18 -29.34
C GLY A 294 -38.80 -8.89 -28.43
N ILE A 295 -39.58 -9.84 -28.97
CA ILE A 295 -40.58 -10.60 -28.18
C ILE A 295 -39.87 -11.67 -27.30
N ALA A 296 -38.86 -12.36 -27.82
CA ALA A 296 -38.09 -13.33 -27.03
C ALA A 296 -37.30 -12.65 -25.89
N ASN A 297 -36.71 -11.48 -26.14
CA ASN A 297 -36.01 -10.68 -25.13
C ASN A 297 -36.95 -10.08 -24.07
N PHE A 298 -38.19 -9.77 -24.41
CA PHE A 298 -39.16 -9.26 -23.43
C PHE A 298 -39.54 -10.31 -22.38
N ALA A 299 -39.54 -11.61 -22.74
CA ALA A 299 -39.85 -12.69 -21.82
C ALA A 299 -38.66 -13.13 -20.91
N THR A 300 -37.42 -12.72 -21.24
CA THR A 300 -36.17 -13.11 -20.54
C THR A 300 -35.48 -11.94 -19.82
N ARG A 301 -36.05 -10.73 -19.85
CA ARG A 301 -35.48 -9.50 -19.28
C ARG A 301 -35.61 -9.41 -17.76
N THR A 302 -34.94 -10.32 -17.04
CA THR A 302 -34.78 -10.21 -15.58
C THR A 302 -33.50 -9.48 -15.15
N ASP A 303 -32.58 -9.14 -16.07
CA ASP A 303 -31.33 -8.42 -15.77
C ASP A 303 -31.14 -7.15 -16.64
N GLU A 304 -32.14 -6.26 -16.66
CA GLU A 304 -32.07 -5.03 -17.46
C GLU A 304 -31.03 -4.01 -16.98
N TYR A 305 -30.66 -4.06 -15.70
CA TYR A 305 -29.78 -3.06 -15.10
C TYR A 305 -28.45 -3.66 -14.64
N ALA A 306 -27.38 -2.90 -14.81
CA ALA A 306 -26.09 -3.25 -14.23
C ALA A 306 -26.18 -3.28 -12.69
N LYS A 307 -25.81 -4.41 -12.08
CA LYS A 307 -25.70 -4.47 -10.62
C LYS A 307 -24.61 -3.52 -10.15
N PRO A 308 -24.79 -2.83 -9.01
CA PRO A 308 -23.76 -1.97 -8.47
C PRO A 308 -22.51 -2.76 -8.10
N PHE A 309 -21.37 -2.11 -8.13
CA PHE A 309 -20.10 -2.72 -7.71
C PHE A 309 -20.19 -3.23 -6.27
N GLN A 310 -19.75 -4.46 -6.08
CA GLN A 310 -19.63 -5.08 -4.76
C GLN A 310 -18.19 -5.53 -4.54
N PHE A 311 -17.57 -5.00 -3.51
CA PHE A 311 -16.23 -5.38 -3.12
C PHE A 311 -16.22 -6.70 -2.36
N LEU A 312 -15.49 -7.68 -2.89
CA LEU A 312 -15.20 -8.92 -2.19
C LEU A 312 -13.92 -8.73 -1.37
N ASN A 313 -14.07 -8.53 -0.06
CA ASN A 313 -12.94 -8.45 0.84
C ASN A 313 -12.35 -9.85 1.05
N LEU A 314 -11.18 -10.12 0.46
CA LEU A 314 -10.46 -11.38 0.63
C LEU A 314 -9.57 -11.40 1.88
N GLY A 315 -9.56 -10.30 2.63
CA GLY A 315 -8.71 -10.14 3.82
C GLY A 315 -7.44 -9.33 3.54
N ILE A 316 -6.60 -9.26 4.56
CA ILE A 316 -5.35 -8.50 4.54
C ILE A 316 -4.19 -9.37 5.02
N LEU A 317 -3.00 -9.06 4.50
CA LEU A 317 -1.78 -9.80 4.78
C LEU A 317 -0.65 -8.79 5.03
N ALA A 318 0.27 -9.12 5.96
CA ALA A 318 1.48 -8.31 6.17
C ALA A 318 2.66 -9.19 6.55
N TYR A 319 3.82 -8.96 5.92
CA TYR A 319 5.08 -9.61 6.29
C TYR A 319 5.67 -8.96 7.53
N THR A 320 6.10 -9.76 8.50
CA THR A 320 6.65 -9.29 9.79
C THR A 320 8.10 -9.69 10.03
N GLY A 321 8.76 -10.27 9.01
CA GLY A 321 10.17 -10.65 9.03
C GLY A 321 10.45 -12.03 9.64
N GLY A 322 11.68 -12.52 9.45
CA GLY A 322 12.09 -13.83 9.95
C GLY A 322 11.32 -15.01 9.32
N GLY A 323 10.80 -14.84 8.11
CA GLY A 323 9.94 -15.84 7.49
C GLY A 323 8.55 -15.94 8.12
N SER A 324 8.09 -14.90 8.80
CA SER A 324 6.76 -14.79 9.43
C SER A 324 5.91 -13.73 8.72
N ALA A 325 4.62 -14.01 8.60
CA ALA A 325 3.64 -13.04 8.13
C ALA A 325 2.31 -13.21 8.89
N LEU A 326 1.53 -12.14 8.89
CA LEU A 326 0.16 -12.12 9.40
C LEU A 326 -0.80 -12.28 8.24
N ALA A 327 -1.84 -13.06 8.45
CA ALA A 327 -2.95 -13.24 7.53
C ALA A 327 -4.26 -13.10 8.29
N GLN A 328 -5.13 -12.24 7.80
CA GLN A 328 -6.50 -12.09 8.25
C GLN A 328 -7.41 -12.23 7.04
N LEU A 329 -7.98 -13.41 6.84
CA LEU A 329 -8.80 -13.75 5.69
C LEU A 329 -10.27 -13.63 6.05
N SER A 330 -11.07 -13.06 5.16
CA SER A 330 -12.52 -12.91 5.32
C SER A 330 -13.22 -13.90 4.38
N PRO A 331 -13.62 -15.10 4.87
CA PRO A 331 -14.14 -16.15 3.99
C PRO A 331 -15.53 -15.83 3.44
N ALA A 332 -16.30 -14.99 4.12
CA ALA A 332 -17.60 -14.51 3.67
C ALA A 332 -17.96 -13.19 4.39
N PRO A 333 -18.89 -12.38 3.85
CA PRO A 333 -19.47 -11.27 4.57
C PRO A 333 -20.05 -11.74 5.91
N ASN A 334 -19.72 -11.07 7.01
CA ASN A 334 -20.15 -11.39 8.38
C ASN A 334 -19.59 -12.70 8.99
N ALA A 335 -18.67 -13.41 8.33
CA ALA A 335 -17.97 -14.54 8.95
C ALA A 335 -16.79 -14.04 9.81
N SER A 336 -16.52 -14.76 10.90
CA SER A 336 -15.32 -14.49 11.70
C SER A 336 -14.06 -14.65 10.83
N PRO A 337 -13.11 -13.71 10.87
CA PRO A 337 -11.90 -13.80 10.06
C PRO A 337 -11.04 -15.00 10.47
N ILE A 338 -10.52 -15.71 9.47
CA ILE A 338 -9.51 -16.75 9.68
C ILE A 338 -8.17 -16.06 9.83
N LYS A 339 -7.49 -16.28 10.95
CA LYS A 339 -6.21 -15.68 11.27
C LYS A 339 -5.10 -16.70 11.12
N GLY A 340 -4.00 -16.28 10.48
CA GLY A 340 -2.78 -17.08 10.35
C GLY A 340 -1.55 -16.23 10.70
N THR A 341 -0.60 -16.84 11.41
CA THR A 341 0.65 -16.19 11.81
C THR A 341 1.86 -17.09 11.51
N GLY A 342 3.05 -16.56 11.63
CA GLY A 342 4.29 -17.32 11.49
C GLY A 342 4.50 -17.88 10.07
N LYS A 343 5.03 -19.11 9.99
CA LYS A 343 5.32 -19.78 8.71
C LYS A 343 4.09 -20.05 7.86
N VAL A 344 2.94 -20.34 8.49
CA VAL A 344 1.67 -20.54 7.78
C VAL A 344 1.20 -19.23 7.17
N GLY A 345 1.24 -18.14 7.94
CA GLY A 345 0.96 -16.79 7.44
C GLY A 345 1.85 -16.41 6.25
N ASN A 346 3.15 -16.73 6.33
CA ASN A 346 4.11 -16.48 5.25
C ASN A 346 3.82 -17.30 3.99
N ALA A 347 3.45 -18.57 4.12
CA ALA A 347 3.06 -19.39 2.98
C ALA A 347 1.81 -18.83 2.29
N LEU A 348 0.80 -18.40 3.05
CA LEU A 348 -0.38 -17.72 2.54
C LEU A 348 -0.02 -16.41 1.86
N TRP A 349 0.80 -15.58 2.49
CA TRP A 349 1.27 -14.31 1.92
C TRP A 349 1.95 -14.53 0.57
N LYS A 350 2.90 -15.46 0.47
CA LYS A 350 3.59 -15.82 -0.77
C LYS A 350 2.64 -16.31 -1.85
N SER A 351 1.68 -17.16 -1.49
CA SER A 351 0.70 -17.73 -2.42
C SER A 351 -0.21 -16.64 -3.00
N VAL A 352 -0.72 -15.74 -2.16
CA VAL A 352 -1.55 -14.61 -2.59
C VAL A 352 -0.73 -13.63 -3.43
N TYR A 353 0.49 -13.29 -2.99
CA TYR A 353 1.39 -12.41 -3.73
C TYR A 353 1.66 -12.94 -5.15
N LEU A 354 1.97 -14.24 -5.27
CA LEU A 354 2.22 -14.88 -6.56
C LEU A 354 0.97 -14.95 -7.44
N SER A 355 -0.20 -15.28 -6.85
CA SER A 355 -1.47 -15.38 -7.59
C SER A 355 -1.91 -14.04 -8.18
N LYS A 356 -1.59 -12.92 -7.51
CA LYS A 356 -1.95 -11.56 -7.94
C LYS A 356 -1.00 -10.97 -8.99
N GLN A 357 0.08 -11.67 -9.35
CA GLN A 357 0.93 -11.21 -10.45
C GLN A 357 0.17 -11.23 -11.78
N VAL A 358 0.28 -10.13 -12.53
CA VAL A 358 -0.49 -9.86 -13.75
C VAL A 358 -0.28 -10.92 -14.84
N SER A 359 0.93 -11.50 -14.94
CA SER A 359 1.27 -12.46 -16.00
C SER A 359 2.02 -13.68 -15.47
N TRP A 360 1.94 -14.78 -16.21
CA TRP A 360 2.76 -15.97 -15.96
C TRP A 360 4.26 -15.67 -15.97
N ARG A 361 4.71 -14.79 -16.86
CA ARG A 361 6.09 -14.34 -16.90
C ARG A 361 6.51 -13.74 -15.55
N ASN A 362 5.70 -12.85 -15.00
CA ASN A 362 6.00 -12.23 -13.72
C ASN A 362 5.99 -13.24 -12.57
N ARG A 363 5.07 -14.21 -12.57
CA ARG A 363 5.05 -15.29 -11.58
C ARG A 363 6.34 -16.11 -11.60
N VAL A 364 6.82 -16.50 -12.77
CA VAL A 364 8.09 -17.24 -12.92
C VAL A 364 9.27 -16.40 -12.46
N LEU A 365 9.32 -15.10 -12.81
CA LEU A 365 10.40 -14.21 -12.39
C LEU A 365 10.44 -14.04 -10.86
N VAL A 366 9.29 -13.87 -10.22
CA VAL A 366 9.20 -13.76 -8.74
C VAL A 366 9.67 -15.04 -8.05
N VAL A 367 9.22 -16.21 -8.53
CA VAL A 367 9.67 -17.50 -7.98
C VAL A 367 11.18 -17.68 -8.14
N ASN A 368 11.73 -17.37 -9.32
CA ASN A 368 13.15 -17.43 -9.59
C ASN A 368 13.95 -16.48 -8.69
N ASP A 369 13.45 -15.26 -8.45
CA ASP A 369 14.07 -14.31 -7.54
C ASP A 369 14.09 -14.83 -6.09
N TRP A 370 13.00 -15.42 -5.61
CA TRP A 370 12.97 -16.07 -4.29
C TRP A 370 13.96 -17.22 -4.17
N ILE A 371 14.12 -18.05 -5.22
CA ILE A 371 15.10 -19.14 -5.25
C ILE A 371 16.53 -18.57 -5.23
N LYS A 372 16.82 -17.56 -6.05
CA LYS A 372 18.14 -16.90 -6.06
C LYS A 372 18.47 -16.31 -4.69
N ARG A 373 17.52 -15.60 -4.08
CA ARG A 373 17.71 -15.05 -2.73
C ARG A 373 18.01 -16.12 -1.70
N GLN A 374 17.36 -17.27 -1.79
CA GLN A 374 17.57 -18.38 -0.86
C GLN A 374 18.95 -19.05 -1.05
N LEU A 375 19.45 -19.14 -2.28
CA LEU A 375 20.74 -19.80 -2.62
C LEU A 375 21.94 -18.87 -2.44
N PHE A 376 21.80 -17.58 -2.80
CA PHE A 376 22.92 -16.64 -2.90
C PHE A 376 22.84 -15.45 -1.93
N GLY A 377 21.73 -15.31 -1.20
CA GLY A 377 21.44 -14.11 -0.40
C GLY A 377 20.88 -12.96 -1.24
N ARG A 378 20.73 -11.79 -0.61
CA ARG A 378 20.30 -10.57 -1.33
C ARG A 378 21.46 -9.99 -2.13
N ASP A 379 21.18 -9.55 -3.34
CA ASP A 379 22.13 -8.80 -4.15
C ASP A 379 22.27 -7.37 -3.59
N ILE A 380 23.45 -7.02 -3.12
CA ILE A 380 23.79 -5.68 -2.62
C ILE A 380 24.59 -4.84 -3.62
N THR A 381 24.83 -5.34 -4.83
CA THR A 381 25.58 -4.60 -5.84
C THR A 381 24.83 -3.33 -6.25
N ARG A 382 25.59 -2.28 -6.50
CA ARG A 382 25.05 -1.02 -7.06
C ARG A 382 24.94 -1.20 -8.57
N LEU A 383 23.73 -1.34 -9.09
CA LEU A 383 23.41 -1.34 -10.50
C LEU A 383 22.59 -0.10 -10.85
#